data_5976acb987004eaa04731f52283d1446
#
_entry.id   5976acb987004eaa04731f52283d1446
#
_cell.length_a   1.000
_cell.length_b   1.000
_cell.length_c   1.000
_cell.angle_alpha   90.00
_cell.angle_beta   90.00
_cell.angle_gamma   90.00
#
_symmetry.space_group_name_H-M   'P 1'
#
loop_
_entity.id
_entity.type
_entity.pdbx_description
1 polymer ?
#
loop_
_entity_poly.entity_id
_entity_poly.type
_entity_poly.pdbx_seq_one_letter_code
_entity_poly.pdbx_strand_id
1 'polypeptide(L)'
;MYYEKNMYMKVKTFWMFVLLFLCSIGTKAQELGANYNENIDYPITEIEMLKQSKVTWVRGFVNIPNLFLQNENGKIVGVKENAIRTHIPTLKFIQAKKALGDRVKFMLSLKIPFELYTDTVPKVGTQEMEYIFRATEVLLQTYQMAQHIDILVMGNEPEWENALDTDLCHADGEDYRAFLNEFANRLTTWKQVNGWTFDIYAGALNRVSELPKSETVPAVVS
;
A
#
# COMPACT_ATOMS: atom_id res chain seq x y z
N MET A 1 -58.73 2.71 32.85
CA MET A 1 -58.21 3.74 31.89
C MET A 1 -56.89 4.37 32.27
N TYR A 2 -56.48 4.44 33.53
CA TYR A 2 -55.17 5.02 33.94
C TYR A 2 -54.02 4.00 33.83
N TYR A 3 -54.26 2.72 33.94
CA TYR A 3 -53.22 1.67 33.89
C TYR A 3 -52.72 1.39 32.46
N GLU A 4 -53.59 1.48 31.46
CA GLU A 4 -53.19 1.23 30.05
C GLU A 4 -52.30 2.34 29.48
N LYS A 5 -52.53 3.63 29.86
CA LYS A 5 -51.69 4.76 29.40
C LYS A 5 -50.26 4.65 29.91
N ASN A 6 -50.06 4.15 31.13
CA ASN A 6 -48.71 4.01 31.72
C ASN A 6 -47.92 2.85 31.09
N MET A 7 -48.60 1.80 30.71
CA MET A 7 -47.98 0.65 30.04
C MET A 7 -47.54 1.03 28.62
N TYR A 8 -48.36 1.76 27.87
CA TYR A 8 -48.03 2.25 26.53
C TYR A 8 -46.85 3.24 26.53
N MET A 9 -46.74 4.08 27.52
CA MET A 9 -45.61 5.01 27.65
C MET A 9 -44.32 4.27 27.99
N LYS A 10 -44.34 3.27 28.85
CA LYS A 10 -43.15 2.44 29.18
C LYS A 10 -42.67 1.63 27.98
N VAL A 11 -43.56 1.10 27.18
CA VAL A 11 -43.23 0.32 25.96
C VAL A 11 -42.63 1.26 24.90
N LYS A 12 -43.17 2.44 24.66
CA LYS A 12 -42.57 3.43 23.72
C LYS A 12 -41.18 3.88 24.14
N THR A 13 -40.98 4.13 25.43
CA THR A 13 -39.68 4.54 25.98
C THR A 13 -38.66 3.40 25.85
N PHE A 14 -39.07 2.18 26.13
CA PHE A 14 -38.20 1.00 25.94
C PHE A 14 -37.77 0.82 24.48
N TRP A 15 -38.71 0.90 23.53
CA TRP A 15 -38.39 0.80 22.10
C TRP A 15 -37.53 1.94 21.60
N MET A 16 -37.67 3.16 22.14
CA MET A 16 -36.82 4.28 21.81
C MET A 16 -35.37 4.06 22.29
N PHE A 17 -35.18 3.49 23.48
CA PHE A 17 -33.85 3.10 23.97
C PHE A 17 -33.24 1.95 23.15
N VAL A 18 -34.03 0.96 22.74
CA VAL A 18 -33.58 -0.13 21.88
C VAL A 18 -33.16 0.41 20.50
N LEU A 19 -33.93 1.32 19.90
CA LEU A 19 -33.59 1.99 18.64
C LEU A 19 -32.32 2.82 18.75
N LEU A 20 -32.16 3.62 19.81
CA LEU A 20 -30.96 4.39 20.07
C LEU A 20 -29.74 3.48 20.30
N PHE A 21 -29.92 2.37 20.97
CA PHE A 21 -28.85 1.38 21.18
C PHE A 21 -28.47 0.66 19.88
N LEU A 22 -29.45 0.30 19.04
CA LEU A 22 -29.20 -0.29 17.74
C LEU A 22 -28.55 0.68 16.75
N CYS A 23 -28.89 1.98 16.81
CA CYS A 23 -28.18 3.01 16.03
C CYS A 23 -26.74 3.24 16.49
N SER A 24 -26.41 2.98 17.75
CA SER A 24 -25.05 3.11 18.26
C SER A 24 -24.14 1.90 17.95
N ILE A 25 -24.68 0.77 17.56
CA ILE A 25 -23.93 -0.46 17.27
C ILE A 25 -23.41 -0.51 15.81
N GLY A 26 -23.84 0.40 14.94
CA GLY A 26 -23.64 0.31 13.49
C GLY A 26 -22.74 1.32 12.81
N THR A 27 -22.27 2.35 13.50
CA THR A 27 -21.35 3.31 12.88
C THR A 27 -19.91 2.88 13.09
N LYS A 28 -19.39 2.04 12.21
CA LYS A 28 -17.93 2.04 12.04
C LYS A 28 -17.55 3.47 11.67
N ALA A 29 -16.87 4.15 12.56
CA ALA A 29 -16.31 5.46 12.23
C ALA A 29 -15.47 5.29 10.96
N GLN A 30 -15.70 6.13 9.97
CA GLN A 30 -14.90 6.12 8.75
C GLN A 30 -13.44 6.31 9.15
N GLU A 31 -12.58 5.38 8.73
CA GLU A 31 -11.16 5.49 9.02
C GLU A 31 -10.58 6.64 8.17
N LEU A 32 -9.81 7.50 8.81
CA LEU A 32 -9.20 8.65 8.18
C LEU A 32 -7.75 8.31 7.82
N GLY A 33 -7.40 8.45 6.54
CA GLY A 33 -6.05 8.23 6.03
C GLY A 33 -5.35 9.51 5.58
N ALA A 34 -4.03 9.52 5.63
CA ALA A 34 -3.19 10.57 5.08
C ALA A 34 -2.03 9.97 4.27
N ASN A 35 -1.65 10.63 3.18
CA ASN A 35 -0.44 10.30 2.45
C ASN A 35 0.76 10.99 3.09
N TYR A 36 1.85 10.25 3.24
CA TYR A 36 3.16 10.74 3.60
C TYR A 36 4.02 10.82 2.34
N ASN A 37 4.42 12.01 1.93
CA ASN A 37 5.16 12.19 0.69
C ASN A 37 6.68 12.13 0.96
N GLU A 38 7.37 11.16 0.37
CA GLU A 38 8.81 10.96 0.51
C GLU A 38 9.66 12.07 -0.12
N ASN A 39 9.12 12.75 -1.14
CA ASN A 39 9.85 13.76 -1.92
C ASN A 39 9.87 15.14 -1.26
N ILE A 40 9.13 15.33 -0.20
CA ILE A 40 9.07 16.61 0.52
C ILE A 40 9.89 16.49 1.80
N ASP A 41 10.78 17.43 2.01
CA ASP A 41 11.56 17.54 3.24
C ASP A 41 10.66 18.06 4.36
N TYR A 42 9.78 17.21 4.87
CA TYR A 42 8.87 17.58 5.93
C TYR A 42 9.59 17.69 7.25
N PRO A 43 9.50 18.84 7.89
CA PRO A 43 9.99 19.01 9.25
C PRO A 43 9.14 18.19 10.25
N ILE A 44 9.60 18.07 11.47
CA ILE A 44 8.90 17.43 12.62
C ILE A 44 7.44 17.87 12.76
N THR A 45 7.09 19.04 12.26
CA THR A 45 5.73 19.58 12.22
C THR A 45 4.70 18.66 11.57
N GLU A 46 5.09 17.82 10.61
CA GLU A 46 4.17 16.88 9.96
C GLU A 46 3.69 15.79 10.92
N ILE A 47 4.58 15.24 11.74
CA ILE A 47 4.19 14.23 12.75
C ILE A 47 3.16 14.83 13.72
N GLU A 48 3.36 16.07 14.14
CA GLU A 48 2.41 16.77 15.01
C GLU A 48 1.07 17.03 14.30
N MET A 49 1.08 17.37 13.02
CA MET A 49 -0.14 17.51 12.22
C MET A 49 -0.89 16.17 12.11
N LEU A 50 -0.17 15.06 11.87
CA LEU A 50 -0.77 13.72 11.83
C LEU A 50 -1.36 13.31 13.18
N LYS A 51 -0.72 13.68 14.29
CA LYS A 51 -1.27 13.46 15.64
C LYS A 51 -2.56 14.24 15.86
N GLN A 52 -2.60 15.51 15.45
CA GLN A 52 -3.76 16.41 15.62
C GLN A 52 -4.93 16.03 14.72
N SER A 53 -4.66 15.56 13.49
CA SER A 53 -5.69 15.19 12.52
C SER A 53 -6.43 13.89 12.86
N LYS A 54 -5.99 13.16 13.89
CA LYS A 54 -6.59 11.88 14.33
C LYS A 54 -6.66 10.82 13.22
N VAL A 55 -5.73 10.85 12.27
CA VAL A 55 -5.62 9.82 11.24
C VAL A 55 -5.40 8.46 11.89
N THR A 56 -5.98 7.43 11.27
CA THR A 56 -5.80 6.03 11.65
C THR A 56 -4.92 5.28 10.67
N TRP A 57 -4.70 5.85 9.49
CA TRP A 57 -3.88 5.30 8.43
C TRP A 57 -2.90 6.34 7.88
N VAL A 58 -1.67 5.91 7.63
CA VAL A 58 -0.65 6.69 6.90
C VAL A 58 -0.10 5.85 5.77
N ARG A 59 -0.12 6.39 4.55
CA ARG A 59 0.42 5.75 3.34
C ARG A 59 1.69 6.46 2.89
N GLY A 60 2.77 5.71 2.77
CA GLY A 60 4.01 6.18 2.14
C GLY A 60 4.24 5.51 0.79
N PHE A 61 5.07 6.14 -0.05
CA PHE A 61 5.44 5.65 -1.38
C PHE A 61 6.94 5.55 -1.51
N VAL A 62 7.41 4.50 -2.15
CA VAL A 62 8.82 4.35 -2.52
C VAL A 62 8.91 3.94 -3.99
N ASN A 63 9.61 4.73 -4.78
CA ASN A 63 9.87 4.45 -6.19
C ASN A 63 11.12 3.58 -6.32
N ILE A 64 10.95 2.28 -6.42
CA ILE A 64 12.06 1.31 -6.46
C ILE A 64 13.01 1.57 -7.64
N PRO A 65 12.54 1.66 -8.89
CA PRO A 65 13.46 1.80 -10.03
C PRO A 65 14.26 3.09 -10.01
N ASN A 66 13.60 4.22 -9.81
CA ASN A 66 14.25 5.52 -9.91
C ASN A 66 15.27 5.75 -8.78
N LEU A 67 14.97 5.25 -7.59
CA LEU A 67 15.81 5.48 -6.42
C LEU A 67 16.91 4.42 -6.29
N PHE A 68 16.61 3.17 -6.59
CA PHE A 68 17.38 2.04 -6.09
C PHE A 68 17.94 1.13 -7.18
N LEU A 69 17.48 1.24 -8.42
CA LEU A 69 18.07 0.45 -9.50
C LEU A 69 19.12 1.25 -10.27
N GLN A 70 20.17 0.55 -10.65
CA GLN A 70 21.24 1.07 -11.48
C GLN A 70 20.90 0.82 -12.94
N ASN A 71 20.88 1.88 -13.75
CA ASN A 71 20.54 1.82 -15.17
C ASN A 71 21.75 2.21 -16.03
N GLU A 72 22.06 1.42 -17.05
CA GLU A 72 23.06 1.70 -18.07
C GLU A 72 22.48 1.39 -19.46
N ASN A 73 22.49 2.39 -20.34
CA ASN A 73 21.98 2.25 -21.72
C ASN A 73 20.56 1.67 -21.82
N GLY A 74 19.65 2.10 -20.93
CA GLY A 74 18.27 1.62 -20.89
C GLY A 74 18.08 0.25 -20.25
N LYS A 75 19.14 -0.36 -19.70
CA LYS A 75 19.05 -1.65 -18.99
C LYS A 75 19.29 -1.49 -17.51
N ILE A 76 18.52 -2.20 -16.71
CA ILE A 76 18.79 -2.32 -15.28
C ILE A 76 19.94 -3.32 -15.10
N VAL A 77 21.01 -2.88 -14.49
CA VAL A 77 22.26 -3.65 -14.32
C VAL A 77 22.62 -3.95 -12.88
N GLY A 78 21.85 -3.46 -11.91
CA GLY A 78 22.14 -3.70 -10.49
C GLY A 78 21.24 -2.94 -9.53
N VAL A 79 21.58 -3.08 -8.26
CA VAL A 79 20.87 -2.47 -7.13
C VAL A 79 21.80 -1.53 -6.36
N LYS A 80 21.34 -0.33 -6.07
CA LYS A 80 22.05 0.66 -5.26
C LYS A 80 21.82 0.41 -3.76
N GLU A 81 22.31 -0.71 -3.23
CA GLU A 81 22.02 -1.12 -1.85
C GLU A 81 22.37 -0.05 -0.81
N ASN A 82 23.49 0.67 -0.99
CA ASN A 82 23.88 1.74 -0.06
C ASN A 82 22.87 2.89 -0.08
N ALA A 83 22.30 3.23 -1.25
CA ALA A 83 21.26 4.25 -1.35
C ALA A 83 19.98 3.82 -0.60
N ILE A 84 19.62 2.54 -0.66
CA ILE A 84 18.49 2.01 0.10
C ILE A 84 18.76 2.12 1.60
N ARG A 85 19.94 1.67 2.04
CA ARG A 85 20.30 1.61 3.47
C ARG A 85 20.44 2.98 4.12
N THR A 86 20.65 4.03 3.32
CA THR A 86 20.82 5.41 3.78
C THR A 86 19.67 6.32 3.35
N HIS A 87 18.56 5.75 2.87
CA HIS A 87 17.43 6.52 2.35
C HIS A 87 16.69 7.25 3.48
N ILE A 88 16.89 8.55 3.54
CA ILE A 88 16.34 9.40 4.61
C ILE A 88 14.81 9.39 4.67
N PRO A 89 14.05 9.46 3.54
CA PRO A 89 12.60 9.37 3.61
C PRO A 89 12.09 8.08 4.25
N THR A 90 12.74 6.93 3.99
CA THR A 90 12.44 5.66 4.65
C THR A 90 12.63 5.75 6.17
N LEU A 91 13.74 6.34 6.61
CA LEU A 91 14.00 6.54 8.04
C LEU A 91 12.94 7.46 8.67
N LYS A 92 12.60 8.57 8.02
CA LYS A 92 11.57 9.51 8.50
C LYS A 92 10.20 8.83 8.61
N PHE A 93 9.81 8.00 7.63
CA PHE A 93 8.56 7.23 7.65
C PHE A 93 8.49 6.31 8.87
N ILE A 94 9.56 5.59 9.17
CA ILE A 94 9.64 4.74 10.36
C ILE A 94 9.61 5.55 11.65
N GLN A 95 10.27 6.70 11.69
CA GLN A 95 10.21 7.61 12.83
C GLN A 95 8.78 8.11 13.07
N ALA A 96 8.03 8.42 12.01
CA ALA A 96 6.63 8.77 12.10
C ALA A 96 5.79 7.62 12.70
N LYS A 97 5.97 6.38 12.26
CA LYS A 97 5.31 5.20 12.86
C LYS A 97 5.60 5.11 14.36
N LYS A 98 6.86 5.21 14.74
CA LYS A 98 7.26 5.14 16.16
C LYS A 98 6.63 6.27 16.99
N ALA A 99 6.54 7.47 16.45
CA ALA A 99 5.97 8.63 17.14
C ALA A 99 4.45 8.58 17.24
N LEU A 100 3.76 8.00 16.25
CA LEU A 100 2.30 7.86 16.21
C LEU A 100 1.80 6.61 16.97
N GLY A 101 2.67 5.61 17.11
CA GLY A 101 2.38 4.35 17.82
C GLY A 101 1.40 3.44 17.07
N ASP A 102 0.93 2.40 17.76
CA ASP A 102 0.13 1.33 17.16
C ASP A 102 -1.31 1.74 16.83
N ARG A 103 -1.77 2.89 17.31
CA ARG A 103 -3.08 3.44 16.95
C ARG A 103 -3.19 3.83 15.48
N VAL A 104 -2.05 4.04 14.80
CA VAL A 104 -1.98 4.42 13.40
C VAL A 104 -1.34 3.29 12.61
N LYS A 105 -2.05 2.82 11.62
CA LYS A 105 -1.57 1.79 10.69
C LYS A 105 -0.80 2.42 9.55
N PHE A 106 0.25 1.75 9.13
CA PHE A 106 1.16 2.23 8.09
C PHE A 106 1.12 1.33 6.87
N MET A 107 0.88 1.95 5.72
CA MET A 107 0.86 1.32 4.41
C MET A 107 2.04 1.81 3.58
N LEU A 108 2.87 0.91 3.10
CA LEU A 108 3.95 1.19 2.17
C LEU A 108 3.55 0.76 0.77
N SER A 109 3.49 1.70 -0.17
CA SER A 109 3.27 1.41 -1.59
C SER A 109 4.59 1.47 -2.35
N LEU A 110 4.91 0.38 -3.04
CA LEU A 110 6.08 0.29 -3.91
C LEU A 110 5.67 0.73 -5.31
N LYS A 111 6.17 1.86 -5.76
CA LYS A 111 6.02 2.27 -7.15
C LYS A 111 7.06 1.55 -8.00
N ILE A 112 6.60 0.98 -9.09
CA ILE A 112 7.43 0.26 -10.06
C ILE A 112 7.09 0.82 -11.45
N PRO A 113 7.61 2.02 -11.80
CA PRO A 113 7.37 2.61 -13.12
C PRO A 113 8.10 1.79 -14.18
N PHE A 114 7.32 1.05 -14.95
CA PHE A 114 7.83 0.14 -15.97
C PHE A 114 8.34 0.83 -17.22
N GLU A 115 8.06 2.09 -17.42
CA GLU A 115 8.63 2.93 -18.49
C GLU A 115 10.17 2.91 -18.55
N LEU A 116 10.81 2.60 -17.44
CA LEU A 116 12.27 2.43 -17.38
C LEU A 116 12.74 1.10 -17.96
N TYR A 117 11.84 0.19 -18.28
CA TYR A 117 12.13 -1.16 -18.74
C TYR A 117 11.79 -1.38 -20.21
N THR A 118 11.98 -0.39 -21.07
CA THR A 118 11.81 -0.59 -22.53
C THR A 118 10.57 -1.44 -22.85
N ASP A 119 9.39 -0.88 -22.73
CA ASP A 119 8.11 -1.39 -23.24
C ASP A 119 7.57 -2.70 -22.63
N THR A 120 8.17 -3.27 -21.59
CA THR A 120 7.68 -4.53 -21.01
C THR A 120 7.84 -4.58 -19.50
N VAL A 121 6.87 -5.20 -18.83
CA VAL A 121 7.01 -5.67 -17.45
C VAL A 121 8.18 -6.67 -17.39
N PRO A 122 9.07 -6.61 -16.39
CA PRO A 122 10.12 -7.60 -16.24
C PRO A 122 9.53 -9.00 -16.17
N LYS A 123 9.97 -9.87 -17.09
CA LYS A 123 9.45 -11.25 -17.17
C LYS A 123 9.94 -12.08 -15.99
N VAL A 124 9.07 -12.96 -15.53
CA VAL A 124 9.39 -13.92 -14.47
C VAL A 124 10.64 -14.70 -14.82
N GLY A 125 11.58 -14.79 -13.88
CA GLY A 125 12.86 -15.48 -14.04
C GLY A 125 13.96 -14.66 -14.73
N THR A 126 13.70 -13.39 -15.05
CA THR A 126 14.76 -12.52 -15.59
C THR A 126 15.59 -11.88 -14.49
N GLN A 127 16.82 -11.51 -14.84
CA GLN A 127 17.73 -10.81 -13.93
C GLN A 127 17.19 -9.44 -13.50
N GLU A 128 16.45 -8.76 -14.37
CA GLU A 128 15.82 -7.47 -14.07
C GLU A 128 14.79 -7.61 -12.96
N MET A 129 13.97 -8.65 -13.00
CA MET A 129 13.03 -8.95 -11.93
C MET A 129 13.75 -9.24 -10.60
N GLU A 130 14.85 -10.00 -10.64
CA GLU A 130 15.66 -10.28 -9.44
C GLU A 130 16.27 -8.99 -8.83
N TYR A 131 16.61 -7.98 -9.63
CA TYR A 131 17.06 -6.69 -9.12
C TYR A 131 15.93 -5.95 -8.38
N ILE A 132 14.68 -5.99 -8.87
CA ILE A 132 13.52 -5.42 -8.17
C ILE A 132 13.32 -6.14 -6.83
N PHE A 133 13.36 -7.45 -6.84
CA PHE A 133 13.23 -8.25 -5.62
C PHE A 133 14.33 -7.92 -4.63
N ARG A 134 15.59 -7.87 -5.09
CA ARG A 134 16.71 -7.55 -4.22
C ARG A 134 16.57 -6.14 -3.61
N ALA A 135 16.20 -5.15 -4.40
CA ALA A 135 15.96 -3.79 -3.90
C ALA A 135 14.85 -3.76 -2.84
N THR A 136 13.74 -4.47 -3.11
CA THR A 136 12.61 -4.58 -2.17
C THR A 136 13.02 -5.28 -0.88
N GLU A 137 13.74 -6.40 -0.97
CA GLU A 137 14.23 -7.14 0.20
C GLU A 137 15.12 -6.26 1.08
N VAL A 138 16.10 -5.59 0.48
CA VAL A 138 17.00 -4.67 1.20
C VAL A 138 16.22 -3.53 1.85
N LEU A 139 15.22 -2.97 1.16
CA LEU A 139 14.34 -1.93 1.71
C LEU A 139 13.58 -2.43 2.95
N LEU A 140 12.97 -3.60 2.87
CA LEU A 140 12.19 -4.17 3.97
C LEU A 140 13.05 -4.52 5.18
N GLN A 141 14.32 -4.88 4.96
CA GLN A 141 15.30 -5.13 6.03
C GLN A 141 15.87 -3.83 6.62
N THR A 142 15.97 -2.76 5.80
CA THR A 142 16.57 -1.49 6.21
C THR A 142 15.73 -0.85 7.31
N TYR A 143 16.39 -0.46 8.40
CA TYR A 143 15.75 0.09 9.59
C TYR A 143 14.60 -0.77 10.14
N GLN A 144 14.58 -2.07 9.82
CA GLN A 144 13.49 -2.99 10.18
C GLN A 144 12.13 -2.55 9.60
N MET A 145 12.09 -1.98 8.40
CA MET A 145 10.88 -1.45 7.77
C MET A 145 9.72 -2.44 7.84
N ALA A 146 9.96 -3.71 7.54
CA ALA A 146 8.95 -4.76 7.56
C ALA A 146 8.23 -4.95 8.90
N GLN A 147 8.83 -4.51 10.02
CA GLN A 147 8.22 -4.58 11.35
C GLN A 147 7.40 -3.33 11.68
N HIS A 148 7.48 -2.29 10.85
CA HIS A 148 6.83 -0.99 11.08
C HIS A 148 5.67 -0.72 10.14
N ILE A 149 5.43 -1.58 9.16
CA ILE A 149 4.31 -1.48 8.24
C ILE A 149 3.24 -2.54 8.57
N ASP A 150 1.99 -2.17 8.37
CA ASP A 150 0.85 -3.06 8.50
C ASP A 150 0.44 -3.63 7.13
N ILE A 151 0.66 -2.88 6.06
CA ILE A 151 0.36 -3.27 4.68
C ILE A 151 1.52 -2.91 3.76
N LEU A 152 1.87 -3.84 2.87
CA LEU A 152 2.71 -3.60 1.70
C LEU A 152 1.86 -3.69 0.43
N VAL A 153 1.89 -2.65 -0.40
CA VAL A 153 1.19 -2.61 -1.68
C VAL A 153 2.20 -2.77 -2.80
N MET A 154 1.99 -3.80 -3.63
CA MET A 154 2.82 -4.08 -4.81
C MET A 154 2.33 -3.25 -5.99
N GLY A 155 3.13 -2.29 -6.42
CA GLY A 155 2.75 -1.36 -7.46
C GLY A 155 1.82 -0.24 -6.98
N ASN A 156 1.51 0.68 -7.88
CA ASN A 156 0.57 1.77 -7.70
C ASN A 156 0.09 2.20 -9.08
N GLU A 157 -1.23 2.25 -9.27
CA GLU A 157 -1.82 2.74 -10.53
C GLU A 157 -1.12 2.17 -11.78
N PRO A 158 -1.23 0.86 -12.04
CA PRO A 158 -0.42 0.17 -13.05
C PRO A 158 -0.57 0.75 -14.46
N GLU A 159 -1.69 1.37 -14.78
CA GLU A 159 -1.91 2.09 -16.03
C GLU A 159 -1.06 3.37 -16.14
N TRP A 160 -0.69 3.99 -15.02
CA TRP A 160 0.23 5.13 -14.96
C TRP A 160 1.70 4.72 -14.82
N GLU A 161 1.93 3.53 -14.30
CA GLU A 161 3.27 2.95 -14.17
C GLU A 161 3.65 2.14 -15.42
N ASN A 162 2.85 2.24 -16.50
CA ASN A 162 3.03 1.54 -17.77
C ASN A 162 3.15 0.01 -17.62
N ALA A 163 2.43 -0.54 -16.64
CA ALA A 163 2.41 -1.98 -16.36
C ALA A 163 1.34 -2.72 -17.16
N LEU A 164 0.39 -2.00 -17.74
CA LEU A 164 -0.67 -2.55 -18.58
C LEU A 164 -0.53 -2.02 -20.01
N ASP A 165 -1.11 -2.74 -20.96
CA ASP A 165 -1.12 -2.34 -22.37
C ASP A 165 -1.90 -1.04 -22.54
N THR A 166 -1.17 0.03 -22.75
CA THR A 166 -1.65 1.38 -23.00
C THR A 166 -0.88 1.97 -24.17
N ASP A 167 -1.20 3.19 -24.60
CA ASP A 167 -0.42 3.91 -25.62
C ASP A 167 1.05 4.15 -25.18
N LEU A 168 1.37 4.00 -23.90
CA LEU A 168 2.68 4.26 -23.32
C LEU A 168 3.45 2.99 -22.99
N CYS A 169 2.77 1.85 -22.87
CA CYS A 169 3.37 0.56 -22.50
C CYS A 169 2.64 -0.57 -23.24
N HIS A 170 3.41 -1.55 -23.71
CA HIS A 170 2.90 -2.71 -24.44
C HIS A 170 2.91 -3.99 -23.60
N ALA A 171 3.03 -3.88 -22.28
CA ALA A 171 2.88 -5.03 -21.40
C ALA A 171 1.43 -5.50 -21.37
N ASP A 172 1.19 -6.77 -21.62
CA ASP A 172 -0.15 -7.33 -21.54
C ASP A 172 -0.55 -7.66 -20.08
N GLY A 173 -1.84 -7.86 -19.85
CA GLY A 173 -2.36 -8.18 -18.53
C GLY A 173 -1.86 -9.53 -17.99
N GLU A 174 -1.45 -10.44 -18.85
CA GLU A 174 -0.89 -11.75 -18.44
C GLU A 174 0.52 -11.61 -17.89
N ASP A 175 1.38 -10.84 -18.57
CA ASP A 175 2.74 -10.55 -18.10
C ASP A 175 2.69 -9.80 -16.75
N TYR A 176 1.79 -8.81 -16.62
CA TYR A 176 1.60 -8.09 -15.36
C TYR A 176 1.09 -9.00 -14.23
N ARG A 177 0.12 -9.86 -14.52
CA ARG A 177 -0.36 -10.86 -13.57
C ARG A 177 0.75 -11.82 -13.13
N ALA A 178 1.54 -12.33 -14.06
CA ALA A 178 2.66 -13.21 -13.78
C ALA A 178 3.69 -12.52 -12.86
N PHE A 179 4.01 -11.26 -13.15
CA PHE A 179 4.87 -10.42 -12.32
C PHE A 179 4.33 -10.28 -10.90
N LEU A 180 3.07 -9.89 -10.73
CA LEU A 180 2.46 -9.70 -9.41
C LEU A 180 2.42 -11.01 -8.62
N ASN A 181 2.06 -12.12 -9.27
CA ASN A 181 2.00 -13.42 -8.60
C ASN A 181 3.39 -13.85 -8.10
N GLU A 182 4.42 -13.71 -8.93
CA GLU A 182 5.78 -14.04 -8.49
C GLU A 182 6.25 -13.11 -7.37
N PHE A 183 5.91 -11.81 -7.46
CA PHE A 183 6.25 -10.87 -6.42
C PHE A 183 5.55 -11.21 -5.08
N ALA A 184 4.26 -11.54 -5.13
CA ALA A 184 3.51 -11.98 -3.96
C ALA A 184 4.09 -13.27 -3.35
N ASN A 185 4.43 -14.25 -4.19
CA ASN A 185 5.07 -15.49 -3.74
C ASN A 185 6.40 -15.22 -3.04
N ARG A 186 7.23 -14.35 -3.60
CA ARG A 186 8.52 -13.98 -3.03
C ARG A 186 8.35 -13.26 -1.69
N LEU A 187 7.45 -12.30 -1.62
CA LEU A 187 7.11 -11.59 -0.36
C LEU A 187 6.57 -12.55 0.70
N THR A 188 5.70 -13.48 0.32
CA THR A 188 5.15 -14.49 1.23
C THR A 188 6.26 -15.38 1.80
N THR A 189 7.19 -15.81 0.97
CA THR A 189 8.36 -16.58 1.39
C THR A 189 9.23 -15.79 2.38
N TRP A 190 9.53 -14.52 2.07
CA TRP A 190 10.29 -13.67 2.98
C TRP A 190 9.58 -13.43 4.31
N LYS A 191 8.26 -13.22 4.28
CA LYS A 191 7.46 -13.10 5.51
C LYS A 191 7.63 -14.34 6.40
N GLN A 192 7.53 -15.51 5.84
CA GLN A 192 7.70 -16.78 6.57
C GLN A 192 9.10 -16.93 7.17
N VAL A 193 10.12 -16.68 6.35
CA VAL A 193 11.53 -16.83 6.77
C VAL A 193 11.92 -15.80 7.83
N ASN A 194 11.43 -14.56 7.72
CA ASN A 194 11.83 -13.46 8.61
C ASN A 194 10.82 -13.18 9.74
N GLY A 195 9.69 -13.88 9.80
CA GLY A 195 8.64 -13.66 10.79
C GLY A 195 7.93 -12.30 10.61
N TRP A 196 7.81 -11.79 9.39
CA TRP A 196 7.12 -10.52 9.10
C TRP A 196 5.61 -10.71 9.06
N THR A 197 4.85 -9.72 9.54
CA THR A 197 3.40 -9.84 9.78
C THR A 197 2.52 -8.95 8.90
N PHE A 198 3.10 -8.03 8.10
CA PHE A 198 2.32 -7.14 7.24
C PHE A 198 1.47 -7.91 6.21
N ASP A 199 0.36 -7.31 5.80
CA ASP A 199 -0.47 -7.83 4.71
C ASP A 199 0.06 -7.37 3.34
N ILE A 200 -0.19 -8.17 2.29
CA ILE A 200 0.26 -7.90 0.93
C ILE A 200 -0.96 -7.60 0.06
N TYR A 201 -0.93 -6.46 -0.63
CA TYR A 201 -1.98 -6.04 -1.55
C TYR A 201 -1.40 -5.68 -2.92
N ALA A 202 -2.18 -5.89 -3.97
CA ALA A 202 -1.89 -5.31 -5.28
C ALA A 202 -2.18 -3.81 -5.31
N GLY A 203 -1.52 -3.09 -6.21
CA GLY A 203 -1.80 -1.67 -6.45
C GLY A 203 -3.23 -1.45 -6.93
N ALA A 204 -3.83 -0.33 -6.53
CA ALA A 204 -5.17 0.05 -6.99
C ALA A 204 -5.11 0.57 -8.43
N LEU A 205 -6.14 0.26 -9.22
CA LEU A 205 -6.37 0.88 -10.53
C LEU A 205 -6.91 2.29 -10.34
N ASN A 206 -6.40 3.24 -11.10
CA ASN A 206 -6.85 4.64 -11.02
C ASN A 206 -8.12 4.89 -11.84
N ARG A 207 -8.20 4.32 -13.05
CA ARG A 207 -9.27 4.59 -14.02
C ARG A 207 -9.82 3.31 -14.64
N VAL A 208 -10.52 2.52 -13.84
CA VAL A 208 -11.12 1.24 -14.29
C VAL A 208 -12.01 1.41 -15.54
N SER A 209 -12.65 2.57 -15.71
CA SER A 209 -13.50 2.86 -16.88
C SER A 209 -12.75 3.09 -18.18
N GLU A 210 -11.46 3.37 -18.12
CA GLU A 210 -10.60 3.67 -19.27
C GLU A 210 -9.71 2.49 -19.67
N LEU A 211 -9.74 1.40 -18.90
CA LEU A 211 -9.03 0.17 -19.30
C LEU A 211 -9.66 -0.41 -20.56
N PRO A 212 -8.83 -0.92 -21.49
CA PRO A 212 -9.33 -1.65 -22.65
C PRO A 212 -10.31 -2.74 -22.19
N LYS A 213 -11.47 -2.81 -22.85
CA LYS A 213 -12.52 -3.79 -22.49
C LYS A 213 -12.08 -5.27 -22.58
N SER A 214 -10.94 -5.53 -23.18
CA SER A 214 -10.35 -6.87 -23.31
C SER A 214 -9.54 -7.30 -22.10
N GLU A 215 -9.18 -6.38 -21.22
CA GLU A 215 -8.33 -6.68 -20.05
C GLU A 215 -9.15 -6.68 -18.79
N THR A 216 -9.75 -7.81 -18.50
CA THR A 216 -10.12 -8.13 -17.12
C THR A 216 -8.83 -8.25 -16.33
N VAL A 217 -8.54 -7.27 -15.48
CA VAL A 217 -7.49 -7.43 -14.48
C VAL A 217 -7.84 -8.68 -13.70
N PRO A 218 -7.01 -9.72 -13.78
CA PRO A 218 -7.32 -10.96 -13.09
C PRO A 218 -7.41 -10.67 -11.61
N ALA A 219 -8.39 -11.25 -10.94
CA ALA A 219 -8.47 -11.20 -9.49
C ALA A 219 -7.11 -11.62 -8.93
N VAL A 220 -6.39 -10.68 -8.38
CA VAL A 220 -5.16 -10.98 -7.64
C VAL A 220 -5.62 -11.77 -6.42
N VAL A 221 -5.05 -12.93 -6.28
CA VAL A 221 -5.43 -13.95 -5.31
C VAL A 221 -5.62 -13.33 -3.93
N SER A 222 -6.81 -13.49 -3.41
CA SER A 222 -7.16 -13.29 -2.01
C SER A 222 -6.51 -14.37 -1.14
#